data_96aa15885eea62bacf9350ce69324c47
#
_entry.id   96aa15885eea62bacf9350ce69324c47
#
_cell.length_a   1.000
_cell.length_b   1.000
_cell.length_c   1.000
_cell.angle_alpha   90.00
_cell.angle_beta   90.00
_cell.angle_gamma   90.00
#
_symmetry.space_group_name_H-M   'P 1'
#
loop_
_entity.id
_entity.type
_entity.pdbx_description
1 polymer ?
#
loop_
_entity_poly.entity_id
_entity_poly.type
_entity_poly.pdbx_seq_one_letter_code
_entity_poly.pdbx_strand_id
1 'polypeptide(L)'
;ARHRGGGHMQHYRLIDFRRNKDGIPGKVDSVQYDPNRTCRIALINYVDGEKRFILSPEGLEVGSTVVSGADASPEVGNSLPLSAIPLSTTIHNIELQPGRGGRLCRSAGTSATLMAREAGWAQISLPSGEIRRVPAACRATIGAIGNSEHMNVRLGKAGRSRWLGRRPHVRGTAMNPIDHPHGGGEGRTKGGRHPVSPTGKSAKGGGTRKPRKPSGASIIRRRKSKRYGQIRVK
;
A
#
# COMPACT_ATOMS: atom_id res chain seq x y z
N ALA A 1 -13.14 -8.62 -10.51
CA ALA A 1 -12.19 -9.45 -9.75
C ALA A 1 -12.94 -10.58 -9.03
N ARG A 2 -12.33 -11.77 -8.89
CA ARG A 2 -12.94 -12.92 -8.19
C ARG A 2 -13.18 -12.55 -6.71
N HIS A 3 -14.27 -13.07 -6.14
CA HIS A 3 -14.65 -12.89 -4.74
C HIS A 3 -14.83 -11.41 -4.32
N ARG A 4 -15.24 -10.56 -5.26
CA ARG A 4 -15.54 -9.15 -5.04
C ARG A 4 -16.90 -8.79 -5.63
N GLY A 5 -17.57 -7.80 -5.03
CA GLY A 5 -18.85 -7.25 -5.50
C GLY A 5 -19.95 -7.33 -4.45
N GLY A 6 -21.09 -6.70 -4.76
CA GLY A 6 -22.28 -6.67 -3.90
C GLY A 6 -22.08 -6.00 -2.55
N GLY A 7 -21.13 -5.07 -2.45
CA GLY A 7 -20.93 -4.25 -1.26
C GLY A 7 -21.86 -3.05 -1.21
N HIS A 8 -21.78 -2.30 -0.09
CA HIS A 8 -22.50 -1.03 0.05
C HIS A 8 -21.97 0.01 -0.95
N MET A 9 -22.85 0.83 -1.52
CA MET A 9 -22.47 1.93 -2.40
C MET A 9 -21.54 2.92 -1.67
N GLN A 10 -20.51 3.39 -2.36
CA GLN A 10 -19.49 4.26 -1.78
C GLN A 10 -19.16 5.38 -2.77
N HIS A 11 -19.23 6.62 -2.30
CA HIS A 11 -18.72 7.76 -3.05
C HIS A 11 -17.19 7.77 -3.03
N TYR A 12 -16.58 7.99 -4.18
CA TYR A 12 -15.14 8.09 -4.31
C TYR A 12 -14.67 9.52 -4.03
N ARG A 13 -13.64 9.69 -3.19
CA ARG A 13 -12.94 10.95 -2.95
C ARG A 13 -11.68 10.98 -3.78
N LEU A 14 -11.47 12.08 -4.49
CA LEU A 14 -10.22 12.32 -5.22
C LEU A 14 -9.12 12.69 -4.22
N ILE A 15 -8.10 11.86 -4.14
CA ILE A 15 -6.96 12.06 -3.24
C ILE A 15 -5.77 12.57 -4.05
N ASP A 16 -5.12 13.60 -3.56
CA ASP A 16 -3.88 14.10 -4.13
C ASP A 16 -2.70 13.20 -3.72
N PHE A 17 -2.43 12.19 -4.55
CA PHE A 17 -1.25 11.33 -4.39
C PHE A 17 0.02 11.94 -4.97
N ARG A 18 -0.09 13.00 -5.78
CA ARG A 18 1.06 13.64 -6.44
C ARG A 18 1.72 14.68 -5.56
N ARG A 19 0.91 15.41 -4.79
CA ARG A 19 1.39 16.47 -3.91
C ARG A 19 2.23 17.50 -4.69
N ASN A 20 1.75 17.91 -5.85
CA ASN A 20 2.47 18.74 -6.81
C ASN A 20 2.22 20.26 -6.66
N LYS A 21 1.66 20.70 -5.54
CA LYS A 21 1.53 22.12 -5.18
C LYS A 21 2.76 22.56 -4.40
N ASP A 22 3.81 22.90 -5.10
CA ASP A 22 5.08 23.26 -4.49
C ASP A 22 5.07 24.70 -3.97
N GLY A 23 5.64 24.91 -2.79
CA GLY A 23 5.78 26.23 -2.16
C GLY A 23 4.47 26.86 -1.65
N ILE A 24 3.30 26.27 -1.92
CA ILE A 24 2.02 26.82 -1.48
C ILE A 24 1.62 26.14 -0.17
N PRO A 25 1.53 26.88 0.96
CA PRO A 25 1.10 26.31 2.22
C PRO A 25 -0.42 26.00 2.19
N GLY A 26 -0.77 24.88 2.80
CA GLY A 26 -2.16 24.49 2.98
C GLY A 26 -2.45 24.18 4.44
N LYS A 27 -3.58 24.64 4.95
CA LYS A 27 -4.04 24.39 6.31
C LYS A 27 -4.95 23.18 6.35
N VAL A 28 -4.74 22.30 7.30
CA VAL A 28 -5.61 21.15 7.56
C VAL A 28 -6.94 21.64 8.12
N ASP A 29 -8.00 21.46 7.35
CA ASP A 29 -9.36 21.87 7.73
C ASP A 29 -10.05 20.81 8.59
N SER A 30 -10.00 19.55 8.13
CA SER A 30 -10.67 18.44 8.82
C SER A 30 -10.02 17.10 8.49
N VAL A 31 -10.14 16.15 9.42
CA VAL A 31 -9.75 14.73 9.20
C VAL A 31 -11.02 13.90 9.07
N GLN A 32 -11.18 13.23 7.92
CA GLN A 32 -12.41 12.57 7.52
C GLN A 32 -12.24 11.06 7.31
N TYR A 33 -13.35 10.34 7.41
CA TYR A 33 -13.45 8.94 7.04
C TYR A 33 -13.61 8.79 5.52
N ASP A 34 -12.88 7.86 4.90
CA ASP A 34 -13.06 7.46 3.51
C ASP A 34 -13.43 5.98 3.42
N PRO A 35 -14.60 5.62 2.87
CA PRO A 35 -15.02 4.22 2.74
C PRO A 35 -14.21 3.42 1.71
N ASN A 36 -13.44 4.10 0.85
CA ASN A 36 -12.67 3.47 -0.24
C ASN A 36 -11.29 3.00 0.21
N ARG A 37 -10.87 3.38 1.41
CA ARG A 37 -9.54 3.03 1.96
C ARG A 37 -9.59 2.77 3.46
N THR A 38 -8.53 2.20 3.97
CA THR A 38 -8.43 1.85 5.40
C THR A 38 -7.93 3.00 6.27
N CYS A 39 -7.19 3.96 5.68
CA CYS A 39 -6.71 5.15 6.37
C CYS A 39 -7.73 6.29 6.34
N ARG A 40 -7.60 7.23 7.25
CA ARG A 40 -8.30 8.52 7.21
C ARG A 40 -7.68 9.43 6.16
N ILE A 41 -8.44 10.45 5.74
CA ILE A 41 -8.02 11.49 4.80
C ILE A 41 -8.14 12.84 5.48
N ALA A 42 -7.27 13.77 5.13
CA ALA A 42 -7.32 15.15 5.61
C ALA A 42 -7.71 16.07 4.45
N LEU A 43 -8.66 16.96 4.67
CA LEU A 43 -8.99 18.04 3.77
C LEU A 43 -8.02 19.19 4.01
N ILE A 44 -7.36 19.63 2.96
CA ILE A 44 -6.40 20.74 3.00
C ILE A 44 -6.97 21.92 2.23
N ASN A 45 -7.02 23.07 2.88
CA ASN A 45 -7.34 24.34 2.27
C ASN A 45 -6.05 25.09 1.98
N TYR A 46 -5.71 25.25 0.71
CA TYR A 46 -4.53 25.98 0.29
C TYR A 46 -4.81 27.50 0.26
N VAL A 47 -3.75 28.30 0.44
CA VAL A 47 -3.85 29.77 0.46
C VAL A 47 -4.41 30.33 -0.85
N ASP A 48 -4.21 29.63 -1.98
CA ASP A 48 -4.77 29.97 -3.29
C ASP A 48 -6.26 29.62 -3.47
N GLY A 49 -6.93 29.14 -2.40
CA GLY A 49 -8.34 28.76 -2.39
C GLY A 49 -8.65 27.34 -2.86
N GLU A 50 -7.68 26.61 -3.41
CA GLU A 50 -7.90 25.21 -3.82
C GLU A 50 -8.00 24.29 -2.61
N LYS A 51 -8.91 23.31 -2.67
CA LYS A 51 -9.09 22.28 -1.65
C LYS A 51 -8.70 20.93 -2.19
N ARG A 52 -7.86 20.19 -1.47
CA ARG A 52 -7.47 18.82 -1.83
C ARG A 52 -7.53 17.88 -0.65
N PHE A 53 -7.88 16.62 -0.91
CA PHE A 53 -7.73 15.55 0.07
C PHE A 53 -6.34 14.94 -0.02
N ILE A 54 -5.71 14.73 1.12
CA ILE A 54 -4.48 13.96 1.27
C ILE A 54 -4.69 12.76 2.19
N LEU A 55 -3.76 11.80 2.20
CA LEU A 55 -3.73 10.77 3.23
C LEU A 55 -3.36 11.41 4.57
N SER A 56 -4.10 11.10 5.64
CA SER A 56 -3.82 11.65 6.97
C SER A 56 -2.70 10.81 7.63
N PRO A 57 -1.51 11.39 7.85
CA PRO A 57 -0.49 10.77 8.67
C PRO A 57 -0.89 10.79 10.15
N GLU A 58 -0.25 9.93 10.92
CA GLU A 58 -0.35 9.91 12.37
C GLU A 58 0.25 11.20 12.96
N GLY A 59 -0.44 11.81 13.91
CA GLY A 59 -0.01 13.07 14.52
C GLY A 59 -0.35 14.34 13.71
N LEU A 60 -1.04 14.23 12.58
CA LEU A 60 -1.52 15.41 11.85
C LEU A 60 -2.81 15.92 12.48
N GLU A 61 -2.76 17.12 13.03
CA GLU A 61 -3.89 17.77 13.70
C GLU A 61 -4.61 18.76 12.78
N VAL A 62 -5.88 19.05 13.09
CA VAL A 62 -6.65 20.10 12.44
C VAL A 62 -6.02 21.46 12.77
N GLY A 63 -5.85 22.31 11.79
CA GLY A 63 -5.17 23.59 11.91
C GLY A 63 -3.67 23.56 11.58
N SER A 64 -3.04 22.38 11.54
CA SER A 64 -1.63 22.24 11.11
C SER A 64 -1.45 22.72 9.66
N THR A 65 -0.26 23.25 9.38
CA THR A 65 0.12 23.66 8.02
C THR A 65 0.93 22.55 7.36
N VAL A 66 0.62 22.27 6.10
CA VAL A 66 1.36 21.30 5.26
C VAL A 66 1.87 21.98 3.99
N VAL A 67 3.11 21.67 3.62
CA VAL A 67 3.77 22.22 2.45
C VAL A 67 4.31 21.08 1.59
N SER A 68 4.39 21.30 0.28
CA SER A 68 5.05 20.39 -0.65
C SER A 68 6.18 21.15 -1.36
N GLY A 69 7.27 20.47 -1.66
CA GLY A 69 8.40 21.08 -2.38
C GLY A 69 9.75 20.59 -1.86
N ALA A 70 10.81 20.97 -2.56
CA ALA A 70 12.17 20.60 -2.16
C ALA A 70 12.63 21.36 -0.91
N ASP A 71 12.14 22.59 -0.72
CA ASP A 71 12.53 23.51 0.34
C ASP A 71 11.59 23.39 1.58
N ALA A 72 10.63 22.47 1.54
CA ALA A 72 9.74 22.23 2.67
C ALA A 72 10.50 21.64 3.86
N SER A 73 10.14 22.04 5.09
CA SER A 73 10.69 21.43 6.31
C SER A 73 10.31 19.94 6.40
N PRO A 74 11.17 19.07 6.95
CA PRO A 74 10.90 17.64 7.10
C PRO A 74 9.95 17.35 8.26
N GLU A 75 8.76 17.96 8.26
CA GLU A 75 7.71 17.80 9.25
C GLU A 75 6.61 16.84 8.79
N VAL A 76 5.85 16.29 9.75
CA VAL A 76 4.78 15.34 9.47
C VAL A 76 3.72 15.96 8.56
N GLY A 77 3.41 15.29 7.45
CA GLY A 77 2.44 15.74 6.45
C GLY A 77 3.06 16.47 5.26
N ASN A 78 4.29 16.98 5.38
CA ASN A 78 4.99 17.63 4.29
C ASN A 78 5.47 16.63 3.25
N SER A 79 5.47 17.04 1.98
CA SER A 79 5.86 16.19 0.85
C SER A 79 7.10 16.73 0.16
N LEU A 80 8.17 15.95 0.17
CA LEU A 80 9.46 16.32 -0.37
C LEU A 80 9.97 15.27 -1.37
N PRO A 81 10.88 15.65 -2.29
CA PRO A 81 11.66 14.66 -3.03
C PRO A 81 12.55 13.87 -2.05
N LEU A 82 12.79 12.59 -2.35
CA LEU A 82 13.62 11.72 -1.50
C LEU A 82 15.06 12.25 -1.33
N SER A 83 15.53 13.08 -2.26
CA SER A 83 16.81 13.75 -2.16
C SER A 83 16.90 14.76 -1.00
N ALA A 84 15.78 15.38 -0.60
CA ALA A 84 15.72 16.38 0.45
C ALA A 84 15.36 15.80 1.83
N ILE A 85 14.82 14.58 1.89
CA ILE A 85 14.39 13.96 3.16
C ILE A 85 15.61 13.45 3.95
N PRO A 86 15.74 13.71 5.26
CA PRO A 86 16.80 13.16 6.09
C PRO A 86 16.78 11.62 6.11
N LEU A 87 17.95 11.00 6.28
CA LEU A 87 18.04 9.53 6.44
C LEU A 87 17.35 9.08 7.73
N SER A 88 16.96 7.82 7.77
CA SER A 88 16.23 7.18 8.87
C SER A 88 14.83 7.75 9.13
N THR A 89 14.37 8.70 8.30
CA THR A 89 13.01 9.27 8.43
C THR A 89 11.95 8.27 8.00
N THR A 90 10.85 8.25 8.75
CA THR A 90 9.64 7.49 8.41
C THR A 90 8.84 8.24 7.35
N ILE A 91 8.50 7.57 6.27
CA ILE A 91 7.83 8.16 5.11
C ILE A 91 6.67 7.30 4.62
N HIS A 92 5.71 7.92 3.96
CA HIS A 92 4.58 7.25 3.30
C HIS A 92 4.26 7.89 1.95
N ASN A 93 3.24 7.38 1.25
CA ASN A 93 2.81 7.89 -0.07
C ASN A 93 3.97 8.04 -1.07
N ILE A 94 4.84 7.02 -1.15
CA ILE A 94 6.10 7.07 -1.89
C ILE A 94 5.85 6.81 -3.37
N GLU A 95 6.40 7.65 -4.23
CA GLU A 95 6.42 7.44 -5.67
C GLU A 95 7.41 6.33 -6.08
N LEU A 96 7.13 5.69 -7.20
CA LEU A 96 8.04 4.75 -7.88
C LEU A 96 8.71 5.36 -9.11
N GLN A 97 8.10 6.36 -9.68
CA GLN A 97 8.58 7.14 -10.81
C GLN A 97 8.20 8.60 -10.56
N PRO A 98 9.08 9.56 -10.82
CA PRO A 98 8.83 10.97 -10.57
C PRO A 98 7.53 11.45 -11.24
N GLY A 99 6.72 12.23 -10.52
CA GLY A 99 5.49 12.85 -11.02
C GLY A 99 4.30 11.93 -11.25
N ARG A 100 4.42 10.60 -11.04
CA ARG A 100 3.31 9.66 -11.18
C ARG A 100 2.40 9.54 -9.97
N GLY A 101 2.75 10.18 -8.88
CA GLY A 101 2.04 10.10 -7.61
C GLY A 101 2.42 8.87 -6.79
N GLY A 102 2.20 8.94 -5.48
CA GLY A 102 2.55 7.91 -4.53
C GLY A 102 1.87 6.57 -4.81
N ARG A 103 2.63 5.49 -4.70
CA ARG A 103 2.20 4.10 -4.96
C ARG A 103 2.43 3.18 -3.78
N LEU A 104 3.44 3.45 -2.95
CA LEU A 104 3.80 2.63 -1.80
C LEU A 104 3.34 3.27 -0.50
N CYS A 105 3.10 2.45 0.52
CA CYS A 105 2.70 2.88 1.87
C CYS A 105 1.52 3.86 1.85
N ARG A 106 0.33 3.38 1.44
CA ARG A 106 -0.92 4.18 1.37
C ARG A 106 -2.05 3.62 2.21
N SER A 107 -1.85 2.50 2.86
CA SER A 107 -2.85 1.87 3.74
C SER A 107 -2.65 2.30 5.19
N ALA A 108 -3.69 2.18 6.01
CA ALA A 108 -3.64 2.46 7.44
C ALA A 108 -2.44 1.81 8.14
N GLY A 109 -1.75 2.57 8.99
CA GLY A 109 -0.61 2.12 9.77
C GLY A 109 0.64 1.74 8.97
N THR A 110 0.68 2.00 7.66
CA THR A 110 1.86 1.66 6.85
C THR A 110 2.83 2.82 6.72
N SER A 111 4.11 2.50 6.78
CA SER A 111 5.21 3.43 6.56
C SER A 111 6.39 2.70 5.94
N ALA A 112 7.35 3.43 5.44
CA ALA A 112 8.66 2.94 5.02
C ALA A 112 9.73 3.84 5.62
N THR A 113 10.97 3.34 5.70
CA THR A 113 12.10 4.12 6.21
C THR A 113 13.09 4.39 5.09
N LEU A 114 13.55 5.62 4.96
CA LEU A 114 14.61 6.01 4.04
C LEU A 114 15.96 5.58 4.63
N MET A 115 16.63 4.60 4.01
CA MET A 115 17.84 4.00 4.54
C MET A 115 19.12 4.68 4.07
N ALA A 116 19.23 4.94 2.77
CA ALA A 116 20.41 5.51 2.15
C ALA A 116 20.08 6.26 0.86
N ARG A 117 20.98 7.10 0.42
CA ARG A 117 20.94 7.81 -0.88
C ARG A 117 22.30 7.75 -1.52
N GLU A 118 22.36 7.27 -2.75
CA GLU A 118 23.58 7.12 -3.51
C GLU A 118 23.31 7.27 -5.01
N ALA A 119 24.17 7.98 -5.73
CA ALA A 119 24.16 8.07 -7.19
C ALA A 119 22.76 8.34 -7.82
N GLY A 120 21.98 9.26 -7.22
CA GLY A 120 20.64 9.60 -7.72
C GLY A 120 19.54 8.59 -7.38
N TRP A 121 19.83 7.60 -6.55
CA TRP A 121 18.88 6.60 -6.05
C TRP A 121 18.71 6.69 -4.52
N ALA A 122 17.51 6.47 -4.07
CA ALA A 122 17.16 6.33 -2.66
C ALA A 122 16.85 4.86 -2.34
N GLN A 123 17.37 4.34 -1.25
CA GLN A 123 17.09 3.01 -0.74
C GLN A 123 16.03 3.11 0.36
N ILE A 124 14.90 2.43 0.17
CA ILE A 124 13.79 2.43 1.11
C ILE A 124 13.52 1.03 1.67
N SER A 125 13.31 0.94 2.97
CA SER A 125 12.86 -0.28 3.65
C SER A 125 11.34 -0.26 3.77
N LEU A 126 10.68 -1.22 3.15
CA LEU A 126 9.22 -1.35 3.13
C LEU A 126 8.71 -2.14 4.36
N PRO A 127 7.43 -2.02 4.73
CA PRO A 127 6.84 -2.79 5.85
C PRO A 127 6.98 -4.31 5.72
N SER A 128 7.13 -4.81 4.49
CA SER A 128 7.38 -6.24 4.22
C SER A 128 8.79 -6.71 4.54
N GLY A 129 9.72 -5.80 4.87
CA GLY A 129 11.16 -6.06 5.02
C GLY A 129 11.91 -6.11 3.68
N GLU A 130 11.24 -5.81 2.55
CA GLU A 130 11.89 -5.63 1.26
C GLU A 130 12.63 -4.29 1.23
N ILE A 131 13.92 -4.30 0.84
CA ILE A 131 14.68 -3.08 0.55
C ILE A 131 14.68 -2.88 -0.96
N ARG A 132 14.30 -1.68 -1.36
CA ARG A 132 14.12 -1.31 -2.75
C ARG A 132 14.77 0.04 -3.04
N ARG A 133 15.40 0.16 -4.21
CA ARG A 133 15.86 1.45 -4.73
C ARG A 133 14.77 2.12 -5.55
N VAL A 134 14.68 3.44 -5.40
CA VAL A 134 13.75 4.33 -6.09
C VAL A 134 14.53 5.57 -6.52
N PRO A 135 14.27 6.19 -7.69
CA PRO A 135 14.93 7.44 -8.07
C PRO A 135 14.81 8.50 -6.97
N ALA A 136 15.88 9.20 -6.65
CA ALA A 136 15.89 10.20 -5.58
C ALA A 136 15.00 11.42 -5.87
N ALA A 137 14.65 11.66 -7.15
CA ALA A 137 13.67 12.66 -7.57
C ALA A 137 12.21 12.29 -7.28
N CYS A 138 11.93 11.03 -6.91
CA CYS A 138 10.60 10.62 -6.47
C CYS A 138 10.22 11.30 -5.17
N ARG A 139 8.94 11.63 -5.02
CA ARG A 139 8.40 12.27 -3.82
C ARG A 139 7.91 11.25 -2.80
N ALA A 140 7.96 11.65 -1.54
CA ALA A 140 7.33 10.95 -0.44
C ALA A 140 6.80 11.97 0.57
N THR A 141 5.84 11.56 1.39
CA THR A 141 5.30 12.36 2.49
C THR A 141 5.88 11.86 3.81
N ILE A 142 6.22 12.77 4.69
CA ILE A 142 6.83 12.48 6.00
C ILE A 142 5.79 11.96 6.99
N GLY A 143 6.18 10.98 7.79
CA GLY A 143 5.36 10.34 8.81
C GLY A 143 4.82 8.97 8.40
N ALA A 144 4.20 8.27 9.34
CA ALA A 144 3.44 7.04 9.11
C ALA A 144 1.97 7.39 8.83
N ILE A 145 1.26 6.54 8.11
CA ILE A 145 -0.19 6.73 7.91
C ILE A 145 -0.92 6.40 9.22
N GLY A 146 -1.86 7.24 9.60
CA GLY A 146 -2.70 7.06 10.78
C GLY A 146 -3.64 5.86 10.69
N ASN A 147 -4.48 5.68 11.75
CA ASN A 147 -5.42 4.57 11.90
C ASN A 147 -4.71 3.20 11.97
N SER A 148 -3.58 3.13 12.66
CA SER A 148 -2.74 1.93 12.79
C SER A 148 -3.47 0.72 13.35
N GLU A 149 -4.46 0.93 14.21
CA GLU A 149 -5.28 -0.14 14.82
C GLU A 149 -6.32 -0.77 13.86
N HIS A 150 -6.46 -0.26 12.64
CA HIS A 150 -7.43 -0.79 11.69
C HIS A 150 -7.28 -2.31 11.45
N MET A 151 -6.07 -2.83 11.52
CA MET A 151 -5.80 -4.26 11.36
C MET A 151 -6.38 -5.12 12.50
N ASN A 152 -6.60 -4.54 13.67
CA ASN A 152 -7.11 -5.22 14.86
C ASN A 152 -8.65 -5.29 14.89
N VAL A 153 -9.33 -4.59 13.97
CA VAL A 153 -10.80 -4.53 13.90
C VAL A 153 -11.36 -5.91 13.55
N ARG A 154 -12.18 -6.46 14.44
CA ARG A 154 -12.94 -7.68 14.19
C ARG A 154 -14.29 -7.34 13.55
N LEU A 155 -14.62 -8.05 12.47
CA LEU A 155 -15.86 -7.77 11.72
C LEU A 155 -17.12 -8.28 12.44
N GLY A 156 -16.98 -9.24 13.33
CA GLY A 156 -18.05 -9.81 14.14
C GLY A 156 -18.97 -10.79 13.37
N LYS A 157 -19.47 -10.41 12.22
CA LYS A 157 -20.40 -11.24 11.42
C LYS A 157 -20.02 -11.31 9.94
N ALA A 158 -20.42 -12.40 9.28
CA ALA A 158 -20.17 -12.62 7.85
C ALA A 158 -20.84 -11.55 6.96
N GLY A 159 -22.02 -11.06 7.34
CA GLY A 159 -22.72 -10.00 6.62
C GLY A 159 -21.90 -8.71 6.51
N ARG A 160 -21.13 -8.35 7.53
CA ARG A 160 -20.25 -7.17 7.47
C ARG A 160 -19.16 -7.31 6.39
N SER A 161 -18.61 -8.52 6.20
CA SER A 161 -17.70 -8.79 5.09
C SER A 161 -18.38 -8.60 3.73
N ARG A 162 -19.67 -8.95 3.63
CA ARG A 162 -20.47 -8.75 2.41
C ARG A 162 -20.66 -7.25 2.11
N TRP A 163 -20.96 -6.44 3.12
CA TRP A 163 -21.07 -4.98 2.98
C TRP A 163 -19.77 -4.33 2.47
N LEU A 164 -18.62 -4.89 2.87
CA LEU A 164 -17.31 -4.47 2.38
C LEU A 164 -16.98 -4.99 0.96
N GLY A 165 -17.96 -5.60 0.27
CA GLY A 165 -17.79 -6.10 -1.08
C GLY A 165 -17.01 -7.41 -1.20
N ARG A 166 -16.81 -8.15 -0.10
CA ARG A 166 -16.16 -9.46 -0.11
C ARG A 166 -17.23 -10.55 -0.32
N ARG A 167 -17.09 -11.32 -1.38
CA ARG A 167 -17.91 -12.48 -1.65
C ARG A 167 -17.31 -13.75 -1.05
N PRO A 168 -18.13 -14.80 -0.79
CA PRO A 168 -17.65 -16.07 -0.30
C PRO A 168 -16.56 -16.67 -1.18
N HIS A 169 -15.66 -17.41 -0.55
CA HIS A 169 -14.60 -18.15 -1.24
C HIS A 169 -14.86 -19.63 -1.12
N VAL A 170 -15.15 -20.28 -2.25
CA VAL A 170 -15.30 -21.74 -2.32
C VAL A 170 -13.92 -22.38 -2.44
N ARG A 171 -13.66 -23.43 -1.68
CA ARG A 171 -12.42 -24.19 -1.75
C ARG A 171 -12.38 -25.00 -3.05
N GLY A 172 -11.21 -25.15 -3.67
CA GLY A 172 -11.05 -25.93 -4.89
C GLY A 172 -11.46 -27.40 -4.74
N THR A 173 -11.30 -27.99 -3.54
CA THR A 173 -11.74 -29.37 -3.21
C THR A 173 -13.26 -29.52 -3.15
N ALA A 174 -14.00 -28.45 -3.08
CA ALA A 174 -15.47 -28.44 -3.07
C ALA A 174 -16.07 -28.07 -4.45
N MET A 175 -15.23 -28.02 -5.48
CA MET A 175 -15.62 -27.74 -6.84
C MET A 175 -15.65 -29.01 -7.70
N ASN A 176 -16.22 -28.94 -8.89
CA ASN A 176 -16.16 -30.01 -9.87
C ASN A 176 -14.76 -30.11 -10.51
N PRO A 177 -14.39 -31.27 -11.09
CA PRO A 177 -13.09 -31.44 -11.76
C PRO A 177 -12.81 -30.44 -12.87
N ILE A 178 -13.84 -29.99 -13.57
CA ILE A 178 -13.74 -28.98 -14.64
C ILE A 178 -13.41 -27.58 -14.10
N ASP A 179 -13.82 -27.27 -12.88
CA ASP A 179 -13.67 -25.92 -12.28
C ASP A 179 -12.35 -25.73 -11.53
N HIS A 180 -11.79 -26.83 -11.02
CA HIS A 180 -10.56 -26.76 -10.25
C HIS A 180 -9.77 -28.09 -10.30
N PRO A 181 -8.42 -28.05 -10.41
CA PRO A 181 -7.56 -29.25 -10.39
C PRO A 181 -7.67 -30.11 -9.12
N HIS A 182 -8.25 -29.60 -8.03
CA HIS A 182 -8.54 -30.33 -6.79
C HIS A 182 -10.01 -30.76 -6.69
N GLY A 183 -10.80 -30.54 -7.71
CA GLY A 183 -12.21 -30.87 -7.74
C GLY A 183 -12.47 -32.34 -7.95
N GLY A 184 -13.72 -32.76 -7.67
CA GLY A 184 -14.21 -34.11 -7.85
C GLY A 184 -13.86 -35.07 -6.72
N GLY A 185 -14.20 -36.34 -6.94
CA GLY A 185 -14.05 -37.43 -5.98
C GLY A 185 -15.33 -37.69 -5.17
N GLU A 186 -15.35 -38.78 -4.47
CA GLU A 186 -16.46 -39.23 -3.62
C GLU A 186 -16.25 -38.76 -2.18
N GLY A 187 -17.31 -38.24 -1.55
CA GLY A 187 -17.30 -37.81 -0.15
C GLY A 187 -16.28 -36.71 0.15
N ARG A 188 -15.56 -36.84 1.28
CA ARG A 188 -14.55 -35.86 1.70
C ARG A 188 -13.17 -36.19 1.11
N THR A 189 -12.97 -35.89 -0.17
CA THR A 189 -11.71 -36.14 -0.85
C THR A 189 -10.61 -35.14 -0.46
N LYS A 190 -9.37 -35.61 -0.43
CA LYS A 190 -8.17 -34.78 -0.37
C LYS A 190 -7.73 -34.48 -1.80
N GLY A 191 -7.13 -33.31 -2.08
CA GLY A 191 -6.82 -32.86 -3.43
C GLY A 191 -5.92 -33.73 -4.32
N GLY A 192 -5.41 -34.87 -3.83
CA GLY A 192 -4.68 -35.91 -4.58
C GLY A 192 -3.35 -35.47 -5.22
N ARG A 193 -2.98 -34.19 -5.12
CA ARG A 193 -1.80 -33.58 -5.76
C ARG A 193 -1.29 -32.40 -4.95
N HIS A 194 -0.14 -31.85 -5.35
CA HIS A 194 0.37 -30.61 -4.75
C HIS A 194 -0.66 -29.49 -4.82
N PRO A 195 -0.76 -28.63 -3.77
CA PRO A 195 -1.68 -27.49 -3.76
C PRO A 195 -1.42 -26.58 -4.94
N VAL A 196 -2.43 -26.40 -5.79
CA VAL A 196 -2.36 -25.55 -6.97
C VAL A 196 -3.54 -24.55 -6.98
N SER A 197 -3.38 -23.48 -7.75
CA SER A 197 -4.45 -22.54 -8.07
C SER A 197 -5.43 -23.13 -9.08
N PRO A 198 -6.60 -22.49 -9.33
CA PRO A 198 -7.50 -22.91 -10.40
C PRO A 198 -6.85 -22.99 -11.79
N THR A 199 -5.77 -22.23 -12.00
CA THR A 199 -4.99 -22.23 -13.25
C THR A 199 -3.81 -23.20 -13.22
N GLY A 200 -3.76 -24.16 -12.28
CA GLY A 200 -2.70 -25.16 -12.16
C GLY A 200 -1.36 -24.68 -11.62
N LYS A 201 -1.23 -23.40 -11.30
CA LYS A 201 0.03 -22.87 -10.72
C LYS A 201 0.19 -23.29 -9.26
N SER A 202 1.40 -23.66 -8.87
CA SER A 202 1.73 -24.03 -7.49
C SER A 202 1.29 -22.93 -6.51
N ALA A 203 0.53 -23.33 -5.47
CA ALA A 203 0.02 -22.41 -4.45
C ALA A 203 0.90 -22.41 -3.18
N LYS A 204 1.69 -23.44 -2.95
CA LYS A 204 2.63 -23.56 -1.84
C LYS A 204 4.03 -23.85 -2.33
N GLY A 205 5.02 -23.21 -1.71
CA GLY A 205 6.43 -23.32 -2.12
C GLY A 205 6.74 -22.61 -3.44
N GLY A 206 8.02 -22.52 -3.76
CA GLY A 206 8.52 -21.91 -4.98
C GLY A 206 8.40 -20.38 -5.06
N GLY A 207 9.12 -19.79 -5.98
CA GLY A 207 9.06 -18.38 -6.31
C GLY A 207 8.02 -18.11 -7.41
N THR A 208 6.94 -17.41 -7.11
CA THR A 208 5.91 -17.04 -8.11
C THR A 208 6.22 -15.79 -8.88
N ARG A 209 7.24 -15.01 -8.46
CA ARG A 209 7.68 -13.81 -9.18
C ARG A 209 8.39 -14.23 -10.47
N LYS A 210 7.96 -13.68 -11.60
CA LYS A 210 8.64 -13.91 -12.88
C LYS A 210 10.08 -13.41 -12.81
N PRO A 211 11.11 -14.24 -13.15
CA PRO A 211 12.52 -13.84 -13.07
C PRO A 211 12.86 -12.59 -13.88
N ARG A 212 12.32 -12.49 -15.09
CA ARG A 212 12.57 -11.38 -16.03
C ARG A 212 11.68 -10.15 -15.81
N LYS A 213 11.06 -9.99 -14.62
CA LYS A 213 10.24 -8.80 -14.36
C LYS A 213 11.14 -7.55 -14.20
N PRO A 214 10.98 -6.47 -15.00
CA PRO A 214 11.88 -5.30 -14.96
C PRO A 214 12.02 -4.69 -13.57
N SER A 215 10.94 -4.65 -12.80
CA SER A 215 10.98 -4.18 -11.41
C SER A 215 11.80 -5.06 -10.45
N GLY A 216 12.36 -6.19 -10.92
CA GLY A 216 13.32 -7.02 -10.18
C GLY A 216 14.64 -6.29 -9.95
N ALA A 217 15.11 -5.54 -10.96
CA ALA A 217 16.36 -4.78 -10.89
C ALA A 217 16.39 -3.70 -9.80
N SER A 218 15.20 -3.22 -9.37
CA SER A 218 15.09 -2.23 -8.31
C SER A 218 15.03 -2.82 -6.90
N ILE A 219 15.06 -4.16 -6.73
CA ILE A 219 14.99 -4.82 -5.43
C ILE A 219 16.40 -5.18 -5.00
N ILE A 220 16.88 -4.59 -3.91
CA ILE A 220 18.18 -4.86 -3.31
C ILE A 220 18.08 -6.13 -2.43
N ARG A 221 17.08 -6.14 -1.54
CA ARG A 221 16.85 -7.27 -0.63
C ARG A 221 15.37 -7.63 -0.62
N ARG A 222 15.06 -8.90 -0.88
CA ARG A 222 13.69 -9.41 -0.79
C ARG A 222 13.23 -9.54 0.66
N ARG A 223 11.92 -9.52 0.87
CA ARG A 223 11.33 -9.81 2.19
C ARG A 223 11.79 -11.17 2.73
N LYS A 224 11.87 -11.31 4.04
CA LYS A 224 12.06 -12.61 4.68
C LYS A 224 10.79 -13.45 4.57
N SER A 225 10.94 -14.73 4.29
CA SER A 225 9.86 -15.71 4.43
C SER A 225 9.76 -16.16 5.89
N LYS A 226 8.54 -16.29 6.42
CA LYS A 226 8.33 -16.86 7.77
C LYS A 226 8.89 -18.28 7.91
N ARG A 227 8.93 -19.06 6.82
CA ARG A 227 9.33 -20.47 6.82
C ARG A 227 10.77 -20.73 6.32
N TYR A 228 11.24 -19.94 5.37
CA TYR A 228 12.49 -20.20 4.64
C TYR A 228 13.53 -19.09 4.77
N GLY A 229 13.33 -18.12 5.68
CA GLY A 229 14.24 -17.00 5.86
C GLY A 229 14.28 -16.03 4.66
N GLN A 230 15.46 -15.58 4.28
CA GLN A 230 15.65 -14.59 3.20
C GLN A 230 15.28 -15.16 1.82
N ILE A 231 14.35 -14.53 1.12
CA ILE A 231 14.02 -14.86 -0.27
C ILE A 231 15.04 -14.17 -1.18
N ARG A 232 15.80 -14.96 -1.95
CA ARG A 232 16.76 -14.43 -2.93
C ARG A 232 16.03 -13.83 -4.14
N VAL A 233 16.61 -12.80 -4.73
CA VAL A 233 16.24 -12.33 -6.07
C VAL A 233 16.92 -13.24 -7.07
N LYS A 234 16.16 -13.92 -7.92
CA LYS A 234 16.69 -14.70 -9.04
C LYS A 234 16.84 -13.81 -10.25
#